data_6e23018d141be5b71114840fd5c29d4b
#
_entry.id   6e23018d141be5b71114840fd5c29d4b
#
_cell.length_a   1.000
_cell.length_b   1.000
_cell.length_c   1.000
_cell.angle_alpha   90.00
_cell.angle_beta   90.00
_cell.angle_gamma   90.00
#
_symmetry.space_group_name_H-M   'P 1'
#
loop_
_entity.id
_entity.type
_entity.pdbx_description
1 polymer ?
#
loop_
_entity_poly.entity_id
_entity_poly.type
_entity_poly.pdbx_seq_one_letter_code
_entity_poly.pdbx_strand_id
1 'polypeptide(L)'
;MNNTRRKFLSSISMLAASFSFPIDAFSFYKKKKLRIVLVGTGIRGTSFWGRRLVEQYSEVLEFVGLCDTNIGRLKYAQNFIGTNCKTYLNFDKMLNEQKPDLVIVCTVDNTHHEFIIKGLKSGIDVLTEKPLTTDEFKAQSILNAEKESGKKLIVGFNYRWSPYTTEIKKLLMKNIIGDITSVDFHWYLNTYHGASYFRRWHGYKEKGGSLWLHKATHHFDLLNWWLSSDPEEVFAYGSLEHYGPNGKFRGKSCRDCKFTKKCDYYFDISKDKRLMDLYVKNEKHDGYIRDNCLFREDIDIYDKMSAQIKYKNDIIVNYSLTTYSPFEGWRIAFNGSEGRIEASLDIPYEKNSKISQEEMHEKEMNQELIEEATKENIIVHKLWRNFKKYEISTKKGGHGGGDELLHESIFNDSIKSDLFERSAGLRDGLMSILIGIAARKSIDSNHPVRIDDLIKF
;
A
#
# COMPACT_ATOMS: atom_id res chain seq x y z
N MET A 1 19.73 -50.27 -48.59
CA MET A 1 19.42 -49.27 -47.55
C MET A 1 20.65 -49.21 -46.65
N ASN A 2 21.42 -48.17 -46.61
CA ASN A 2 22.52 -47.79 -45.73
C ASN A 2 23.71 -47.16 -46.52
N ASN A 3 23.48 -46.01 -47.11
CA ASN A 3 24.59 -45.22 -47.62
C ASN A 3 24.46 -43.70 -47.45
N THR A 4 23.42 -43.24 -46.72
CA THR A 4 23.15 -41.80 -46.56
C THR A 4 23.61 -41.27 -45.20
N ARG A 5 23.83 -42.12 -44.21
CA ARG A 5 24.31 -41.69 -42.88
C ARG A 5 25.84 -41.54 -42.74
N ARG A 6 26.60 -42.21 -43.65
CA ARG A 6 28.09 -42.16 -43.63
C ARG A 6 28.67 -40.96 -44.38
N LYS A 7 27.89 -40.35 -45.27
CA LYS A 7 28.32 -39.13 -46.00
C LYS A 7 28.01 -37.85 -45.25
N PHE A 8 27.11 -37.89 -44.24
CA PHE A 8 26.81 -36.73 -43.42
C PHE A 8 27.85 -36.51 -42.29
N LEU A 9 28.52 -37.57 -41.83
CA LEU A 9 29.51 -37.48 -40.75
C LEU A 9 30.94 -37.19 -41.24
N SER A 10 31.22 -37.30 -42.55
CA SER A 10 32.54 -36.94 -43.12
C SER A 10 32.66 -35.48 -43.59
N SER A 11 31.54 -34.70 -43.55
CA SER A 11 31.56 -33.27 -43.91
C SER A 11 31.69 -32.31 -42.71
N ILE A 12 31.77 -32.85 -41.49
CA ILE A 12 31.89 -32.04 -40.25
C ILE A 12 33.35 -31.99 -39.74
N SER A 13 34.27 -32.75 -40.36
CA SER A 13 35.65 -32.90 -39.84
C SER A 13 36.69 -32.01 -40.51
N MET A 14 36.30 -31.01 -41.32
CA MET A 14 37.28 -30.13 -42.00
C MET A 14 36.91 -28.64 -41.95
N LEU A 15 36.41 -28.15 -40.82
CA LEU A 15 36.31 -26.68 -40.55
C LEU A 15 36.59 -26.38 -39.08
N ALA A 16 37.56 -27.05 -38.50
CA ALA A 16 38.11 -26.69 -37.20
C ALA A 16 39.53 -26.12 -37.40
N ALA A 17 39.62 -25.03 -38.13
CA ALA A 17 40.85 -24.26 -38.22
C ALA A 17 40.55 -22.78 -38.08
N SER A 18 41.02 -22.22 -36.94
CA SER A 18 41.30 -20.81 -36.72
C SER A 18 40.14 -19.80 -36.81
N PHE A 19 39.25 -19.79 -35.77
CA PHE A 19 38.77 -18.56 -35.22
C PHE A 19 39.16 -18.52 -33.74
N SER A 20 40.34 -18.04 -33.46
CA SER A 20 40.73 -17.48 -32.19
C SER A 20 39.92 -16.20 -32.03
N PHE A 21 38.70 -16.29 -31.48
CA PHE A 21 38.02 -15.12 -30.94
C PHE A 21 38.80 -14.70 -29.70
N PRO A 22 39.22 -13.43 -29.63
CA PRO A 22 39.81 -12.91 -28.38
C PRO A 22 38.77 -13.07 -27.28
N ILE A 23 39.14 -13.77 -26.22
CA ILE A 23 38.33 -13.99 -24.99
C ILE A 23 38.07 -12.68 -24.22
N ASP A 24 38.45 -11.53 -24.75
CA ASP A 24 38.36 -10.23 -24.12
C ASP A 24 37.17 -9.35 -24.54
N ALA A 25 36.09 -9.93 -25.11
CA ALA A 25 34.91 -9.16 -25.54
C ALA A 25 33.60 -9.46 -24.76
N PHE A 26 33.64 -10.17 -23.66
CA PHE A 26 32.60 -10.04 -22.65
C PHE A 26 32.93 -8.89 -21.70
N SER A 27 32.97 -7.68 -22.24
CA SER A 27 32.69 -6.50 -21.41
C SER A 27 31.27 -6.68 -20.88
N PHE A 28 31.16 -7.05 -19.61
CA PHE A 28 29.93 -6.90 -18.86
C PHE A 28 29.54 -5.44 -18.99
N TYR A 29 28.64 -5.09 -19.90
CA TYR A 29 27.93 -3.83 -19.87
C TYR A 29 27.14 -3.87 -18.55
N LYS A 30 27.73 -3.29 -17.51
CA LYS A 30 27.07 -3.10 -16.24
C LYS A 30 25.84 -2.24 -16.53
N LYS A 31 24.64 -2.83 -16.52
CA LYS A 31 23.40 -2.10 -16.78
C LYS A 31 23.40 -0.89 -15.86
N LYS A 32 23.22 0.32 -16.37
CA LYS A 32 23.23 1.54 -15.58
C LYS A 32 22.17 1.41 -14.49
N LYS A 33 22.57 1.61 -13.21
CA LYS A 33 21.64 1.56 -12.09
C LYS A 33 20.58 2.64 -12.24
N LEU A 34 19.35 2.29 -11.87
CA LEU A 34 18.23 3.24 -11.76
C LEU A 34 18.53 4.26 -10.65
N ARG A 35 18.57 5.52 -10.97
CA ARG A 35 18.86 6.62 -10.03
C ARG A 35 17.59 7.08 -9.35
N ILE A 36 17.49 6.88 -8.05
CA ILE A 36 16.26 7.11 -7.28
C ILE A 36 16.47 8.26 -6.30
N VAL A 37 15.44 9.11 -6.14
CA VAL A 37 15.31 10.02 -5.02
C VAL A 37 14.08 9.68 -4.19
N LEU A 38 14.16 9.88 -2.87
CA LEU A 38 13.07 9.66 -1.94
C LEU A 38 12.69 10.98 -1.27
N VAL A 39 11.41 11.35 -1.29
CA VAL A 39 10.86 12.45 -0.51
C VAL A 39 9.90 11.93 0.56
N GLY A 40 10.13 12.39 1.81
CA GLY A 40 9.43 11.89 3.00
C GLY A 40 10.19 10.76 3.69
N THR A 41 11.03 11.11 4.67
CA THR A 41 11.88 10.19 5.44
C THR A 41 11.25 9.76 6.77
N GLY A 42 9.92 9.57 6.77
CA GLY A 42 9.20 8.90 7.84
C GLY A 42 9.46 7.39 7.87
N ILE A 43 8.78 6.67 8.77
CA ILE A 43 8.98 5.22 8.94
C ILE A 43 8.80 4.42 7.64
N ARG A 44 7.79 4.75 6.82
CA ARG A 44 7.53 4.03 5.56
C ARG A 44 8.61 4.30 4.52
N GLY A 45 9.02 5.58 4.38
CA GLY A 45 10.10 5.97 3.48
C GLY A 45 11.44 5.38 3.88
N THR A 46 11.80 5.42 5.16
CA THR A 46 13.10 4.90 5.63
C THR A 46 13.20 3.38 5.61
N SER A 47 12.13 2.67 6.01
CA SER A 47 12.16 1.20 6.14
C SER A 47 11.83 0.52 4.82
N PHE A 48 10.61 0.71 4.33
CA PHE A 48 10.09 -0.02 3.18
C PHE A 48 10.71 0.44 1.85
N TRP A 49 10.64 1.75 1.57
CA TRP A 49 11.18 2.32 0.33
C TRP A 49 12.65 2.70 0.40
N GLY A 50 13.26 2.69 1.59
CA GLY A 50 14.68 3.01 1.78
C GLY A 50 15.52 1.76 1.98
N ARG A 51 15.65 1.34 3.25
CA ARG A 51 16.58 0.28 3.66
C ARG A 51 16.34 -1.03 2.93
N ARG A 52 15.08 -1.48 2.79
CA ARG A 52 14.76 -2.73 2.10
C ARG A 52 15.17 -2.71 0.63
N LEU A 53 15.02 -1.56 -0.06
CA LEU A 53 15.50 -1.44 -1.45
C LEU A 53 17.01 -1.51 -1.57
N VAL A 54 17.75 -0.90 -0.65
CA VAL A 54 19.22 -1.00 -0.64
C VAL A 54 19.67 -2.44 -0.37
N GLU A 55 19.02 -3.12 0.59
CA GLU A 55 19.38 -4.50 0.96
C GLU A 55 19.10 -5.50 -0.17
N GLN A 56 18.04 -5.32 -0.95
CA GLN A 56 17.58 -6.30 -1.93
C GLN A 56 17.90 -5.95 -3.39
N TYR A 57 18.05 -4.66 -3.72
CA TYR A 57 18.13 -4.18 -5.11
C TYR A 57 19.32 -3.25 -5.37
N SER A 58 20.33 -3.21 -4.49
CA SER A 58 21.51 -2.35 -4.66
C SER A 58 22.29 -2.59 -5.96
N GLU A 59 22.11 -3.75 -6.60
CA GLU A 59 22.74 -4.05 -7.89
C GLU A 59 22.04 -3.37 -9.07
N VAL A 60 20.75 -3.05 -8.95
CA VAL A 60 19.92 -2.50 -10.04
C VAL A 60 19.52 -1.04 -9.81
N LEU A 61 19.59 -0.53 -8.57
CA LEU A 61 19.25 0.84 -8.22
C LEU A 61 20.28 1.51 -7.30
N GLU A 62 20.25 2.83 -7.27
CA GLU A 62 21.03 3.64 -6.32
C GLU A 62 20.23 4.86 -5.85
N PHE A 63 20.28 5.15 -4.54
CA PHE A 63 19.76 6.40 -4.01
C PHE A 63 20.74 7.54 -4.28
N VAL A 64 20.27 8.58 -4.98
CA VAL A 64 21.06 9.78 -5.28
C VAL A 64 20.63 11.00 -4.47
N GLY A 65 19.49 10.96 -3.79
CA GLY A 65 19.02 12.03 -2.92
C GLY A 65 17.90 11.61 -1.98
N LEU A 66 17.91 12.16 -0.76
CA LEU A 66 16.83 12.08 0.22
C LEU A 66 16.32 13.49 0.53
N CYS A 67 14.99 13.68 0.60
CA CYS A 67 14.38 14.97 0.92
C CYS A 67 13.35 14.83 2.04
N ASP A 68 13.41 15.72 3.02
CA ASP A 68 12.42 15.88 4.09
C ASP A 68 12.51 17.30 4.64
N THR A 69 11.46 17.83 5.22
CA THR A 69 11.47 19.13 5.92
C THR A 69 12.18 19.05 7.27
N ASN A 70 12.32 17.86 7.86
CA ASN A 70 12.94 17.63 9.15
C ASN A 70 14.39 17.14 8.99
N ILE A 71 15.37 17.99 9.26
CA ILE A 71 16.79 17.68 9.10
C ILE A 71 17.25 16.51 9.99
N GLY A 72 16.63 16.33 11.15
CA GLY A 72 16.97 15.22 12.06
C GLY A 72 16.52 13.87 11.48
N ARG A 73 15.32 13.80 10.89
CA ARG A 73 14.86 12.62 10.17
C ARG A 73 15.71 12.32 8.94
N LEU A 74 16.15 13.33 8.20
CA LEU A 74 17.09 13.13 7.08
C LEU A 74 18.38 12.45 7.52
N LYS A 75 19.01 12.92 8.60
CA LYS A 75 20.24 12.32 9.15
C LYS A 75 20.03 10.89 9.61
N TYR A 76 18.90 10.64 10.31
CA TYR A 76 18.53 9.30 10.70
C TYR A 76 18.33 8.39 9.48
N ALA A 77 17.57 8.86 8.48
CA ALA A 77 17.27 8.11 7.27
C ALA A 77 18.53 7.72 6.49
N GLN A 78 19.46 8.64 6.28
CA GLN A 78 20.71 8.38 5.58
C GLN A 78 21.49 7.23 6.25
N ASN A 79 21.62 7.26 7.57
CA ASN A 79 22.32 6.23 8.33
C ASN A 79 21.54 4.90 8.34
N PHE A 80 20.21 4.95 8.54
CA PHE A 80 19.37 3.76 8.65
C PHE A 80 19.23 3.03 7.32
N ILE A 81 19.08 3.76 6.22
CA ILE A 81 19.02 3.21 4.86
C ILE A 81 20.37 2.62 4.46
N GLY A 82 21.48 3.16 4.98
CA GLY A 82 22.83 2.75 4.62
C GLY A 82 23.27 3.33 3.27
N THR A 83 22.92 4.60 3.01
CA THR A 83 23.28 5.30 1.76
C THR A 83 24.11 6.55 2.07
N ASN A 84 25.05 6.88 1.19
CA ASN A 84 25.86 8.10 1.25
C ASN A 84 25.32 9.20 0.33
N CYS A 85 24.10 9.08 -0.17
CA CYS A 85 23.51 10.08 -1.07
C CYS A 85 23.32 11.43 -0.36
N LYS A 86 23.24 12.50 -1.15
CA LYS A 86 23.05 13.86 -0.63
C LYS A 86 21.65 14.04 -0.03
N THR A 87 21.55 14.84 1.03
CA THR A 87 20.28 15.16 1.70
C THR A 87 19.83 16.59 1.38
N TYR A 88 18.51 16.80 1.30
CA TYR A 88 17.91 18.05 0.87
C TYR A 88 16.73 18.45 1.74
N LEU A 89 16.61 19.74 2.06
CA LEU A 89 15.42 20.35 2.64
C LEU A 89 14.48 20.93 1.56
N ASN A 90 14.97 21.04 0.32
CA ASN A 90 14.24 21.59 -0.82
C ASN A 90 14.19 20.55 -1.94
N PHE A 91 12.98 20.17 -2.33
CA PHE A 91 12.74 19.13 -3.33
C PHE A 91 13.15 19.55 -4.73
N ASP A 92 12.85 20.79 -5.14
CA ASP A 92 13.17 21.30 -6.49
C ASP A 92 14.70 21.35 -6.68
N LYS A 93 15.45 21.76 -5.63
CA LYS A 93 16.91 21.71 -5.62
C LYS A 93 17.41 20.28 -5.79
N MET A 94 16.80 19.30 -5.12
CA MET A 94 17.16 17.89 -5.25
C MET A 94 16.96 17.40 -6.70
N LEU A 95 15.82 17.67 -7.32
CA LEU A 95 15.56 17.26 -8.69
C LEU A 95 16.55 17.87 -9.69
N ASN A 96 16.81 19.17 -9.56
CA ASN A 96 17.72 19.91 -10.44
C ASN A 96 19.17 19.42 -10.36
N GLU A 97 19.67 19.14 -9.15
CA GLU A 97 21.04 18.67 -8.94
C GLU A 97 21.23 17.19 -9.27
N GLN A 98 20.27 16.35 -8.91
CA GLN A 98 20.41 14.91 -9.01
C GLN A 98 19.95 14.34 -10.34
N LYS A 99 18.98 14.95 -11.01
CA LYS A 99 18.37 14.47 -12.27
C LYS A 99 18.07 12.96 -12.20
N PRO A 100 17.19 12.54 -11.26
CA PRO A 100 16.90 11.12 -11.04
C PRO A 100 16.09 10.53 -12.20
N ASP A 101 16.08 9.19 -12.28
CA ASP A 101 15.22 8.44 -13.19
C ASP A 101 13.84 8.19 -12.56
N LEU A 102 13.76 8.13 -11.20
CA LEU A 102 12.53 7.85 -10.45
C LEU A 102 12.47 8.69 -9.16
N VAL A 103 11.29 9.25 -8.90
CA VAL A 103 10.94 9.86 -7.61
C VAL A 103 10.06 8.92 -6.81
N ILE A 104 10.43 8.63 -5.54
CA ILE A 104 9.57 7.92 -4.59
C ILE A 104 8.97 8.94 -3.61
N VAL A 105 7.63 9.00 -3.52
CA VAL A 105 6.90 9.93 -2.66
C VAL A 105 6.32 9.19 -1.46
N CYS A 106 6.76 9.58 -0.24
CA CYS A 106 6.36 8.98 1.04
C CYS A 106 6.06 10.05 2.11
N THR A 107 5.56 11.19 1.71
CA THR A 107 5.25 12.32 2.58
C THR A 107 3.92 12.13 3.34
N VAL A 108 3.39 13.17 3.96
CA VAL A 108 2.03 13.16 4.51
C VAL A 108 1.02 13.17 3.36
N ASP A 109 -0.06 12.40 3.46
CA ASP A 109 -0.99 12.10 2.36
C ASP A 109 -1.47 13.35 1.59
N ASN A 110 -1.80 14.41 2.31
CA ASN A 110 -2.30 15.65 1.69
C ASN A 110 -1.25 16.42 0.87
N THR A 111 0.03 16.05 0.99
CA THR A 111 1.13 16.69 0.26
C THR A 111 1.64 15.86 -0.91
N HIS A 112 1.17 14.61 -1.07
CA HIS A 112 1.62 13.74 -2.16
C HIS A 112 1.51 14.41 -3.52
N HIS A 113 0.39 15.09 -3.81
CA HIS A 113 0.12 15.76 -5.09
C HIS A 113 1.22 16.76 -5.47
N GLU A 114 1.78 17.50 -4.53
CA GLU A 114 2.82 18.50 -4.81
C GLU A 114 4.07 17.86 -5.40
N PHE A 115 4.54 16.77 -4.77
CA PHE A 115 5.75 16.07 -5.20
C PHE A 115 5.53 15.23 -6.44
N ILE A 116 4.34 14.62 -6.59
CA ILE A 116 3.94 13.89 -7.79
C ILE A 116 3.95 14.83 -8.99
N ILE A 117 3.25 15.97 -8.92
CA ILE A 117 3.13 16.94 -10.01
C ILE A 117 4.51 17.49 -10.39
N LYS A 118 5.33 17.85 -9.42
CA LYS A 118 6.70 18.35 -9.66
C LYS A 118 7.59 17.29 -10.32
N GLY A 119 7.53 16.05 -9.90
CA GLY A 119 8.25 14.93 -10.52
C GLY A 119 7.85 14.74 -11.98
N LEU A 120 6.54 14.61 -12.24
CA LEU A 120 5.99 14.45 -13.58
C LEU A 120 6.35 15.62 -14.51
N LYS A 121 6.14 16.86 -14.07
CA LYS A 121 6.48 18.08 -14.83
C LYS A 121 7.99 18.24 -15.08
N SER A 122 8.83 17.62 -14.25
CA SER A 122 10.27 17.56 -14.49
C SER A 122 10.68 16.47 -15.46
N GLY A 123 9.73 15.75 -16.06
CA GLY A 123 9.99 14.67 -17.00
C GLY A 123 10.50 13.38 -16.35
N ILE A 124 10.15 13.14 -15.08
CA ILE A 124 10.61 11.99 -14.27
C ILE A 124 9.41 11.12 -13.92
N ASP A 125 9.58 9.79 -13.98
CA ASP A 125 8.58 8.85 -13.52
C ASP A 125 8.43 8.91 -11.99
N VAL A 126 7.21 8.69 -11.49
CA VAL A 126 6.92 8.81 -10.06
C VAL A 126 6.30 7.53 -9.52
N LEU A 127 6.81 7.09 -8.38
CA LEU A 127 6.22 6.06 -7.54
C LEU A 127 5.72 6.73 -6.25
N THR A 128 4.44 6.63 -5.96
CA THR A 128 3.87 7.22 -4.75
C THR A 128 3.35 6.17 -3.79
N GLU A 129 3.52 6.41 -2.49
CA GLU A 129 2.74 5.71 -1.48
C GLU A 129 1.25 6.03 -1.63
N LYS A 130 0.44 5.11 -1.17
CA LYS A 130 -1.00 5.31 -1.05
C LYS A 130 -1.35 6.14 0.22
N PRO A 131 -2.48 6.84 0.24
CA PRO A 131 -3.40 7.13 -0.86
C PRO A 131 -2.76 8.08 -1.87
N LEU A 132 -3.28 8.11 -3.08
CA LEU A 132 -2.79 9.01 -4.12
C LEU A 132 -2.76 10.48 -3.66
N THR A 133 -3.86 10.93 -3.05
CA THR A 133 -4.02 12.25 -2.40
C THR A 133 -5.29 12.26 -1.53
N THR A 134 -5.73 13.43 -1.05
CA THR A 134 -6.78 13.56 -0.02
C THR A 134 -8.07 14.25 -0.45
N ASP A 135 -8.12 14.84 -1.64
CA ASP A 135 -9.31 15.50 -2.19
C ASP A 135 -9.35 15.48 -3.72
N GLU A 136 -10.52 15.80 -4.29
CA GLU A 136 -10.78 15.76 -5.72
C GLU A 136 -10.03 16.82 -6.53
N PHE A 137 -9.74 17.97 -5.96
CA PHE A 137 -9.03 19.06 -6.67
C PHE A 137 -7.56 18.69 -6.87
N LYS A 138 -6.93 18.12 -5.85
CA LYS A 138 -5.57 17.58 -5.94
C LYS A 138 -5.52 16.39 -6.89
N ALA A 139 -6.53 15.52 -6.83
CA ALA A 139 -6.67 14.38 -7.74
C ALA A 139 -6.74 14.84 -9.21
N GLN A 140 -7.57 15.84 -9.52
CA GLN A 140 -7.65 16.42 -10.86
C GLN A 140 -6.32 17.03 -11.30
N SER A 141 -5.61 17.70 -10.38
CA SER A 141 -4.31 18.31 -10.69
C SER A 141 -3.24 17.27 -11.04
N ILE A 142 -3.24 16.12 -10.36
CA ILE A 142 -2.35 14.99 -10.68
C ILE A 142 -2.70 14.41 -12.06
N LEU A 143 -3.99 14.20 -12.35
CA LEU A 143 -4.47 13.68 -13.62
C LEU A 143 -4.03 14.57 -14.79
N ASN A 144 -4.17 15.86 -14.64
CA ASN A 144 -3.73 16.82 -15.65
C ASN A 144 -2.21 16.78 -15.86
N ALA A 145 -1.44 16.73 -14.76
CA ALA A 145 0.03 16.70 -14.83
C ALA A 145 0.57 15.41 -15.49
N GLU A 146 -0.06 14.26 -15.25
CA GLU A 146 0.34 13.01 -15.91
C GLU A 146 0.06 13.07 -17.41
N LYS A 147 -1.15 13.52 -17.81
CA LYS A 147 -1.52 13.71 -19.23
C LYS A 147 -0.56 14.65 -19.96
N GLU A 148 -0.19 15.77 -19.32
CA GLU A 148 0.72 16.77 -19.89
C GLU A 148 2.15 16.27 -20.02
N SER A 149 2.62 15.49 -19.04
CA SER A 149 4.02 15.05 -18.97
C SER A 149 4.33 13.81 -19.82
N GLY A 150 3.33 12.95 -20.05
CA GLY A 150 3.51 11.62 -20.67
C GLY A 150 4.38 10.67 -19.84
N LYS A 151 4.62 10.99 -18.53
CA LYS A 151 5.40 10.18 -17.61
C LYS A 151 4.51 9.20 -16.85
N LYS A 152 5.13 8.15 -16.30
CA LYS A 152 4.42 7.11 -15.58
C LYS A 152 4.26 7.47 -14.11
N LEU A 153 3.05 7.23 -13.58
CA LEU A 153 2.76 7.26 -12.16
C LEU A 153 2.39 5.85 -11.67
N ILE A 154 3.16 5.34 -10.71
CA ILE A 154 2.92 4.05 -10.06
C ILE A 154 2.40 4.35 -8.66
N VAL A 155 1.35 3.64 -8.23
CA VAL A 155 0.79 3.73 -6.87
C VAL A 155 1.11 2.45 -6.11
N GLY A 156 1.67 2.58 -4.90
CA GLY A 156 2.20 1.48 -4.10
C GLY A 156 1.13 0.59 -3.45
N PHE A 157 0.18 0.06 -4.23
CA PHE A 157 -0.83 -0.89 -3.75
C PHE A 157 -0.27 -2.31 -3.63
N ASN A 158 0.11 -2.68 -2.43
CA ASN A 158 0.75 -3.96 -2.13
C ASN A 158 -0.22 -5.13 -1.94
N TYR A 159 -1.47 -4.90 -1.49
CA TYR A 159 -2.43 -5.98 -1.25
C TYR A 159 -2.80 -6.78 -2.51
N ARG A 160 -2.81 -6.18 -3.71
CA ARG A 160 -3.04 -6.91 -4.97
C ARG A 160 -2.03 -8.04 -5.20
N TRP A 161 -0.80 -7.88 -4.64
CA TRP A 161 0.32 -8.80 -4.81
C TRP A 161 0.31 -9.96 -3.81
N SER A 162 -0.53 -9.92 -2.77
CA SER A 162 -0.68 -11.05 -1.86
C SER A 162 -1.19 -12.29 -2.61
N PRO A 163 -0.61 -13.48 -2.37
CA PRO A 163 -1.09 -14.73 -2.96
C PRO A 163 -2.58 -14.99 -2.70
N TYR A 164 -3.06 -14.63 -1.50
CA TYR A 164 -4.45 -14.83 -1.10
C TYR A 164 -5.43 -13.96 -1.91
N THR A 165 -5.16 -12.66 -2.01
CA THR A 165 -5.98 -11.73 -2.80
C THR A 165 -5.90 -12.01 -4.29
N THR A 166 -4.73 -12.45 -4.79
CA THR A 166 -4.53 -12.89 -6.17
C THR A 166 -5.36 -14.15 -6.48
N GLU A 167 -5.47 -15.12 -5.55
CA GLU A 167 -6.31 -16.31 -5.78
C GLU A 167 -7.79 -15.94 -5.84
N ILE A 168 -8.28 -14.99 -5.02
CA ILE A 168 -9.63 -14.46 -5.14
C ILE A 168 -9.85 -13.91 -6.56
N LYS A 169 -8.94 -13.05 -7.05
CA LYS A 169 -9.03 -12.50 -8.42
C LYS A 169 -9.09 -13.61 -9.47
N LYS A 170 -8.26 -14.61 -9.36
CA LYS A 170 -8.22 -15.75 -10.26
C LYS A 170 -9.53 -16.58 -10.28
N LEU A 171 -10.17 -16.76 -9.11
CA LEU A 171 -11.46 -17.43 -9.02
C LEU A 171 -12.58 -16.60 -9.69
N LEU A 172 -12.58 -15.28 -9.49
CA LEU A 172 -13.51 -14.36 -10.12
C LEU A 172 -13.30 -14.30 -11.64
N MET A 173 -12.07 -14.21 -12.14
CA MET A 173 -11.76 -14.25 -13.57
C MET A 173 -12.19 -15.56 -14.25
N LYS A 174 -12.24 -16.67 -13.51
CA LYS A 174 -12.77 -17.95 -13.99
C LYS A 174 -14.29 -18.01 -14.01
N ASN A 175 -14.96 -16.95 -13.64
CA ASN A 175 -16.41 -16.83 -13.52
C ASN A 175 -17.04 -18.00 -12.71
N ILE A 176 -16.35 -18.40 -11.61
CA ILE A 176 -16.72 -19.63 -10.90
C ILE A 176 -18.07 -19.55 -10.19
N ILE A 177 -18.58 -18.34 -9.94
CA ILE A 177 -19.89 -18.09 -9.29
C ILE A 177 -20.90 -17.44 -10.24
N GLY A 178 -20.62 -17.40 -11.55
CA GLY A 178 -21.41 -16.64 -12.51
C GLY A 178 -21.26 -15.13 -12.32
N ASP A 179 -22.21 -14.36 -12.83
CA ASP A 179 -22.18 -12.90 -12.76
C ASP A 179 -22.33 -12.42 -11.31
N ILE A 180 -21.39 -11.58 -10.86
CA ILE A 180 -21.43 -11.02 -9.50
C ILE A 180 -22.55 -10.00 -9.42
N THR A 181 -23.38 -10.08 -8.38
CA THR A 181 -24.51 -9.18 -8.15
C THR A 181 -24.30 -8.27 -6.93
N SER A 182 -23.68 -8.80 -5.88
CA SER A 182 -23.37 -8.02 -4.68
C SER A 182 -22.14 -8.52 -3.96
N VAL A 183 -21.56 -7.65 -3.12
CA VAL A 183 -20.40 -7.96 -2.28
C VAL A 183 -20.62 -7.40 -0.87
N ASP A 184 -20.28 -8.21 0.13
CA ASP A 184 -20.22 -7.79 1.53
C ASP A 184 -18.76 -7.77 1.97
N PHE A 185 -18.22 -6.60 2.36
CA PHE A 185 -16.81 -6.45 2.74
C PHE A 185 -16.68 -5.70 4.06
N HIS A 186 -16.14 -6.38 5.07
CA HIS A 186 -15.99 -5.86 6.42
C HIS A 186 -14.53 -5.92 6.86
N TRP A 187 -13.98 -4.78 7.28
CA TRP A 187 -12.61 -4.67 7.77
C TRP A 187 -12.58 -4.28 9.25
N TYR A 188 -11.72 -4.95 9.98
CA TYR A 188 -11.56 -4.79 11.43
C TYR A 188 -10.12 -4.38 11.73
N LEU A 189 -9.95 -3.21 12.33
CA LEU A 189 -8.68 -2.80 12.93
C LEU A 189 -8.79 -3.02 14.42
N ASN A 190 -7.83 -3.74 15.00
CA ASN A 190 -7.81 -3.96 16.44
C ASN A 190 -7.53 -2.66 17.20
N THR A 191 -7.70 -2.71 18.51
CA THR A 191 -7.52 -1.54 19.39
C THR A 191 -6.10 -0.98 19.35
N TYR A 192 -5.08 -1.77 19.03
CA TYR A 192 -3.71 -1.31 18.90
C TYR A 192 -3.47 -0.59 17.55
N HIS A 193 -3.82 -1.24 16.44
CA HIS A 193 -3.66 -0.68 15.08
C HIS A 193 -4.55 0.55 14.86
N GLY A 194 -5.83 0.44 15.22
CA GLY A 194 -6.78 1.55 15.12
C GLY A 194 -6.31 2.76 15.93
N ALA A 195 -6.00 2.57 17.23
CA ALA A 195 -5.49 3.64 18.10
C ALA A 195 -4.26 4.35 17.51
N SER A 196 -3.38 3.63 16.82
CA SER A 196 -2.19 4.19 16.19
C SER A 196 -2.53 5.30 15.18
N TYR A 197 -3.65 5.23 14.44
CA TYR A 197 -4.07 6.29 13.54
C TYR A 197 -4.52 7.55 14.27
N PHE A 198 -5.23 7.40 15.39
CA PHE A 198 -5.73 8.53 16.18
C PHE A 198 -4.62 9.24 17.00
N ARG A 199 -3.45 8.61 17.19
CA ARG A 199 -2.28 9.24 17.83
C ARG A 199 -1.52 10.15 16.88
N ARG A 200 -1.53 9.84 15.60
CA ARG A 200 -0.66 10.45 14.59
C ARG A 200 -1.39 11.55 13.82
N TRP A 201 -0.70 12.16 12.85
CA TRP A 201 -1.27 13.15 11.92
C TRP A 201 -2.50 12.64 11.15
N HIS A 202 -2.68 11.33 11.06
CA HIS A 202 -3.88 10.71 10.45
C HIS A 202 -5.18 11.05 11.17
N GLY A 203 -5.10 11.45 12.46
CA GLY A 203 -6.25 11.90 13.25
C GLY A 203 -6.90 13.20 12.75
N TYR A 204 -6.35 13.82 11.70
CA TYR A 204 -6.83 15.06 11.11
C TYR A 204 -7.26 14.85 9.66
N LYS A 205 -8.52 15.19 9.32
CA LYS A 205 -9.09 15.13 7.97
C LYS A 205 -8.23 15.91 6.96
N GLU A 206 -7.74 17.10 7.37
CA GLU A 206 -6.88 17.93 6.54
C GLU A 206 -5.63 17.18 6.07
N LYS A 207 -5.01 16.37 6.93
CA LYS A 207 -3.73 15.70 6.64
C LYS A 207 -3.87 14.35 5.95
N GLY A 208 -4.82 13.53 6.40
CA GLY A 208 -4.98 12.16 5.90
C GLY A 208 -6.28 11.89 5.15
N GLY A 209 -7.16 12.88 5.03
CA GLY A 209 -8.46 12.68 4.40
C GLY A 209 -9.42 11.77 5.17
N SER A 210 -9.10 11.41 6.41
CA SER A 210 -9.69 10.35 7.24
C SER A 210 -9.30 8.92 6.82
N LEU A 211 -9.73 7.92 7.58
CA LEU A 211 -9.46 6.52 7.26
C LEU A 211 -10.25 6.01 6.04
N TRP A 212 -11.26 6.76 5.56
CA TRP A 212 -11.88 6.54 4.25
C TRP A 212 -10.86 6.59 3.10
N LEU A 213 -9.82 7.43 3.24
CA LEU A 213 -8.75 7.56 2.25
C LEU A 213 -7.48 6.83 2.71
N HIS A 214 -6.97 7.13 3.90
CA HIS A 214 -5.68 6.60 4.32
C HIS A 214 -5.67 5.06 4.40
N LYS A 215 -6.68 4.42 5.00
CA LYS A 215 -6.75 2.96 5.16
C LYS A 215 -7.65 2.31 4.10
N ALA A 216 -8.87 2.83 3.92
CA ALA A 216 -9.84 2.20 3.06
C ALA A 216 -9.50 2.28 1.56
N THR A 217 -8.55 3.15 1.17
CA THR A 217 -8.03 3.16 -0.22
C THR A 217 -7.51 1.77 -0.64
N HIS A 218 -6.87 1.01 0.24
CA HIS A 218 -6.47 -0.37 -0.04
C HIS A 218 -7.66 -1.28 -0.31
N HIS A 219 -8.73 -1.10 0.46
CA HIS A 219 -9.94 -1.92 0.37
C HIS A 219 -10.71 -1.62 -0.91
N PHE A 220 -10.82 -0.34 -1.25
CA PHE A 220 -11.47 0.11 -2.48
C PHE A 220 -10.66 -0.24 -3.72
N ASP A 221 -9.33 -0.17 -3.62
CA ASP A 221 -8.44 -0.65 -4.67
C ASP A 221 -8.64 -2.15 -4.96
N LEU A 222 -8.71 -2.98 -3.91
CA LEU A 222 -9.00 -4.40 -4.05
C LEU A 222 -10.39 -4.65 -4.67
N LEU A 223 -11.42 -3.92 -4.24
CA LEU A 223 -12.76 -4.04 -4.80
C LEU A 223 -12.78 -3.69 -6.28
N ASN A 224 -12.23 -2.54 -6.67
CA ASN A 224 -12.18 -2.11 -8.07
C ASN A 224 -11.44 -3.13 -8.95
N TRP A 225 -10.32 -3.64 -8.45
CA TRP A 225 -9.52 -4.64 -9.14
C TRP A 225 -10.23 -6.00 -9.23
N TRP A 226 -10.84 -6.51 -8.15
CA TRP A 226 -11.57 -7.77 -8.16
C TRP A 226 -12.78 -7.74 -9.07
N LEU A 227 -13.54 -6.64 -9.04
CA LEU A 227 -14.77 -6.48 -9.81
C LEU A 227 -14.51 -6.06 -11.27
N SER A 228 -13.28 -5.64 -11.60
CA SER A 228 -12.90 -5.11 -12.92
C SER A 228 -13.89 -4.05 -13.41
N SER A 229 -14.33 -3.17 -12.50
CA SER A 229 -15.33 -2.14 -12.75
C SER A 229 -15.04 -0.88 -11.94
N ASP A 230 -15.49 0.26 -12.43
CA ASP A 230 -15.40 1.53 -11.72
C ASP A 230 -16.59 1.73 -10.78
N PRO A 231 -16.38 2.40 -9.63
CA PRO A 231 -17.49 2.87 -8.80
C PRO A 231 -18.29 3.96 -9.52
N GLU A 232 -19.60 3.96 -9.32
CA GLU A 232 -20.53 4.93 -9.88
C GLU A 232 -21.04 5.92 -8.84
N GLU A 233 -21.53 5.41 -7.70
CA GLU A 233 -22.18 6.21 -6.66
C GLU A 233 -21.90 5.63 -5.28
N VAL A 234 -21.81 6.51 -4.27
CA VAL A 234 -21.53 6.14 -2.87
C VAL A 234 -22.52 6.83 -1.93
N PHE A 235 -23.14 6.05 -1.04
CA PHE A 235 -23.85 6.56 0.14
C PHE A 235 -23.19 6.01 1.40
N ALA A 236 -22.91 6.89 2.39
CA ALA A 236 -22.14 6.50 3.55
C ALA A 236 -22.59 7.14 4.87
N TYR A 237 -22.30 6.42 5.96
CA TYR A 237 -22.38 6.90 7.34
C TYR A 237 -21.03 6.78 8.02
N GLY A 238 -20.75 7.69 8.95
CA GLY A 238 -19.53 7.65 9.76
C GLY A 238 -19.65 8.56 10.98
N SER A 239 -19.04 8.13 12.07
CA SER A 239 -19.03 8.88 13.33
C SER A 239 -17.74 8.67 14.10
N LEU A 240 -17.45 9.57 15.04
CA LEU A 240 -16.36 9.45 16.02
C LEU A 240 -17.01 9.18 17.38
N GLU A 241 -16.98 7.94 17.86
CA GLU A 241 -17.69 7.50 19.07
C GLU A 241 -16.79 6.89 20.14
N HIS A 242 -15.64 6.37 19.77
CA HIS A 242 -14.74 5.66 20.69
C HIS A 242 -13.52 6.49 21.06
N TYR A 243 -12.84 7.06 20.06
CA TYR A 243 -11.65 7.89 20.23
C TYR A 243 -12.00 9.39 20.31
N GLY A 244 -10.99 10.25 20.30
CA GLY A 244 -11.19 11.69 20.37
C GLY A 244 -11.80 12.15 21.72
N PRO A 245 -12.79 13.04 21.72
CA PRO A 245 -13.38 13.58 22.95
C PRO A 245 -14.13 12.56 23.81
N ASN A 246 -14.31 11.32 23.32
CA ASN A 246 -15.11 10.30 23.99
C ASN A 246 -14.38 9.56 25.14
N GLY A 247 -13.06 9.76 25.28
CA GLY A 247 -12.30 9.15 26.38
C GLY A 247 -12.58 9.75 27.74
N LYS A 248 -12.59 8.90 28.78
CA LYS A 248 -12.85 9.31 30.20
C LYS A 248 -11.79 10.26 30.75
N PHE A 249 -10.58 10.22 30.23
CA PHE A 249 -9.45 11.07 30.61
C PHE A 249 -8.52 11.26 29.42
N ARG A 250 -7.77 12.37 29.45
CA ARG A 250 -6.87 12.72 28.36
C ARG A 250 -5.62 13.42 28.84
N GLY A 251 -4.58 13.36 28.01
CA GLY A 251 -3.31 14.08 28.16
C GLY A 251 -2.90 14.72 26.84
N LYS A 252 -1.72 15.32 26.80
CA LYS A 252 -1.13 15.83 25.57
C LYS A 252 -0.51 14.67 24.77
N SER A 253 0.36 13.90 25.40
CA SER A 253 1.04 12.73 24.84
C SER A 253 1.01 11.58 25.84
N CYS A 254 1.32 10.36 25.42
CA CYS A 254 1.45 9.23 26.34
C CYS A 254 2.62 9.39 27.31
N ARG A 255 3.75 9.95 26.86
CA ARG A 255 4.94 10.19 27.70
C ARG A 255 4.67 11.12 28.88
N ASP A 256 3.86 12.15 28.68
CA ASP A 256 3.55 13.17 29.69
C ASP A 256 2.21 12.96 30.39
N CYS A 257 1.61 11.75 30.24
CA CYS A 257 0.28 11.49 30.74
C CYS A 257 0.28 11.01 32.20
N LYS A 258 -0.48 11.66 33.05
CA LYS A 258 -0.66 11.23 34.46
C LYS A 258 -1.57 10.01 34.64
N PHE A 259 -2.24 9.56 33.58
CA PHE A 259 -3.20 8.45 33.61
C PHE A 259 -2.64 7.13 33.07
N THR A 260 -1.34 7.00 32.88
CA THR A 260 -0.68 5.81 32.26
C THR A 260 -1.12 4.48 32.86
N LYS A 261 -1.27 4.40 34.20
CA LYS A 261 -1.69 3.17 34.90
C LYS A 261 -3.19 2.84 34.77
N LYS A 262 -4.01 3.79 34.28
CA LYS A 262 -5.46 3.65 34.15
C LYS A 262 -5.94 3.60 32.70
N CYS A 263 -5.04 3.82 31.77
CA CYS A 263 -5.35 3.92 30.35
C CYS A 263 -5.00 2.61 29.63
N ASP A 264 -6.01 1.86 29.20
CA ASP A 264 -5.83 0.61 28.44
C ASP A 264 -5.13 0.86 27.10
N TYR A 265 -5.11 2.10 26.64
CA TYR A 265 -4.44 2.57 25.42
C TYR A 265 -3.05 3.19 25.68
N TYR A 266 -2.48 3.04 26.87
CA TYR A 266 -1.16 3.61 27.12
C TYR A 266 -0.11 3.02 26.17
N PHE A 267 0.61 3.91 25.49
CA PHE A 267 1.67 3.56 24.54
C PHE A 267 3.01 4.09 25.02
N ASP A 268 3.89 3.21 25.46
CA ASP A 268 5.24 3.57 25.90
C ASP A 268 6.20 3.60 24.72
N ILE A 269 6.28 4.76 24.04
CA ILE A 269 7.16 4.94 22.90
C ILE A 269 8.65 4.75 23.24
N SER A 270 9.05 4.85 24.52
CA SER A 270 10.45 4.69 24.94
C SER A 270 10.96 3.26 24.76
N LYS A 271 10.08 2.29 24.68
CA LYS A 271 10.42 0.89 24.42
C LYS A 271 10.82 0.62 22.96
N ASP A 272 10.43 1.50 22.04
CA ASP A 272 10.80 1.38 20.62
C ASP A 272 11.95 2.34 20.30
N LYS A 273 13.17 1.80 20.27
CA LYS A 273 14.38 2.58 19.95
C LYS A 273 14.29 3.27 18.58
N ARG A 274 13.67 2.63 17.60
CA ARG A 274 13.53 3.19 16.25
C ARG A 274 12.61 4.41 16.26
N LEU A 275 11.46 4.34 16.94
CA LEU A 275 10.54 5.46 17.07
C LEU A 275 11.17 6.61 17.88
N MET A 276 11.94 6.28 18.93
CA MET A 276 12.71 7.26 19.69
C MET A 276 13.70 8.00 18.82
N ASP A 277 14.50 7.28 18.05
CA ASP A 277 15.57 7.85 17.23
C ASP A 277 15.01 8.62 16.01
N LEU A 278 13.96 8.09 15.36
CA LEU A 278 13.37 8.70 14.16
C LEU A 278 12.48 9.90 14.50
N TYR A 279 11.65 9.81 15.53
CA TYR A 279 10.63 10.82 15.83
C TYR A 279 10.93 11.64 17.09
N VAL A 280 11.05 11.03 18.26
CA VAL A 280 11.14 11.77 19.53
C VAL A 280 12.35 12.70 19.59
N LYS A 281 13.53 12.23 19.18
CA LYS A 281 14.74 13.06 19.13
C LYS A 281 14.66 14.19 18.12
N ASN A 282 13.73 14.11 17.18
CA ASN A 282 13.61 15.04 16.06
C ASN A 282 12.35 15.93 16.12
N GLU A 283 11.53 15.82 17.16
CA GLU A 283 10.33 16.64 17.37
C GLU A 283 10.62 18.15 17.35
N LYS A 284 11.78 18.55 17.85
CA LYS A 284 12.22 19.95 17.90
C LYS A 284 12.34 20.65 16.54
N HIS A 285 12.37 19.89 15.43
CA HIS A 285 12.55 20.45 14.09
C HIS A 285 11.23 20.78 13.39
N ASP A 286 10.13 20.12 13.77
CA ASP A 286 8.82 20.33 13.12
C ASP A 286 7.61 20.21 14.07
N GLY A 287 7.87 19.95 15.35
CA GLY A 287 6.81 19.84 16.35
C GLY A 287 5.94 18.58 16.26
N TYR A 288 6.29 17.62 15.40
CA TYR A 288 5.52 16.40 15.26
C TYR A 288 5.70 15.44 16.43
N ILE A 289 4.65 15.23 17.22
CA ILE A 289 4.61 14.29 18.33
C ILE A 289 3.99 12.97 17.85
N ARG A 290 4.75 11.86 17.99
CA ARG A 290 4.37 10.54 17.50
C ARG A 290 3.38 9.81 18.41
N ASP A 291 3.47 10.05 19.72
CA ASP A 291 2.69 9.42 20.79
C ASP A 291 1.64 10.34 21.40
N ASN A 292 0.98 11.18 20.57
CA ASN A 292 -0.12 12.00 21.04
C ASN A 292 -1.21 11.17 21.72
N CYS A 293 -1.94 11.78 22.65
CA CYS A 293 -3.11 11.16 23.23
C CYS A 293 -4.18 10.93 22.16
N LEU A 294 -4.70 9.72 22.07
CA LEU A 294 -5.78 9.38 21.12
C LEU A 294 -7.17 9.88 21.57
N PHE A 295 -7.26 10.45 22.79
CA PHE A 295 -8.47 11.08 23.31
C PHE A 295 -8.41 12.62 23.25
N ARG A 296 -7.62 13.19 22.34
CA ARG A 296 -7.58 14.62 22.08
C ARG A 296 -8.91 15.12 21.50
N GLU A 297 -9.26 16.35 21.82
CA GLU A 297 -10.50 16.99 21.35
C GLU A 297 -10.44 17.42 19.87
N ASP A 298 -9.24 17.59 19.34
CA ASP A 298 -8.97 18.07 17.98
C ASP A 298 -8.96 16.96 16.90
N ILE A 299 -9.25 15.72 17.29
CA ILE A 299 -9.44 14.62 16.35
C ILE A 299 -10.78 14.79 15.64
N ASP A 300 -10.77 14.80 14.31
CA ASP A 300 -11.95 15.07 13.49
C ASP A 300 -12.28 13.96 12.47
N ILE A 301 -11.58 12.82 12.54
CA ILE A 301 -11.84 11.66 11.68
C ILE A 301 -12.85 10.70 12.30
N TYR A 302 -13.39 9.81 11.48
CA TYR A 302 -14.34 8.79 11.91
C TYR A 302 -13.61 7.54 12.42
N ASP A 303 -14.19 6.88 13.44
CA ASP A 303 -13.71 5.60 13.97
C ASP A 303 -14.65 4.42 13.66
N LYS A 304 -15.87 4.72 13.23
CA LYS A 304 -16.89 3.79 12.77
C LYS A 304 -17.42 4.27 11.41
N MET A 305 -17.38 3.42 10.40
CA MET A 305 -17.66 3.79 9.02
C MET A 305 -18.38 2.66 8.27
N SER A 306 -19.42 3.01 7.50
CA SER A 306 -20.08 2.09 6.58
C SER A 306 -20.56 2.80 5.32
N ALA A 307 -20.58 2.09 4.19
CA ALA A 307 -21.03 2.61 2.90
C ALA A 307 -21.72 1.55 2.06
N GLN A 308 -22.65 2.00 1.23
CA GLN A 308 -23.09 1.29 0.03
C GLN A 308 -22.44 1.94 -1.18
N ILE A 309 -21.87 1.12 -2.05
CA ILE A 309 -21.15 1.56 -3.25
C ILE A 309 -21.81 0.86 -4.45
N LYS A 310 -22.35 1.62 -5.38
CA LYS A 310 -22.82 1.12 -6.65
C LYS A 310 -21.72 1.20 -7.68
N TYR A 311 -21.52 0.14 -8.44
CA TYR A 311 -20.55 0.05 -9.53
C TYR A 311 -21.23 0.19 -10.90
N LYS A 312 -20.47 0.59 -11.94
CA LYS A 312 -20.98 0.80 -13.31
C LYS A 312 -21.55 -0.48 -13.96
N ASN A 313 -21.20 -1.65 -13.45
CA ASN A 313 -21.74 -2.95 -13.85
C ASN A 313 -22.88 -3.44 -12.94
N ASP A 314 -23.56 -2.50 -12.27
CA ASP A 314 -24.71 -2.71 -11.37
C ASP A 314 -24.42 -3.55 -10.11
N ILE A 315 -23.16 -3.91 -9.83
CA ILE A 315 -22.80 -4.58 -8.58
C ILE A 315 -22.95 -3.60 -7.41
N ILE A 316 -23.58 -4.07 -6.33
CA ILE A 316 -23.74 -3.33 -5.07
C ILE A 316 -22.77 -3.89 -4.04
N VAL A 317 -21.96 -3.01 -3.44
CA VAL A 317 -21.03 -3.38 -2.37
C VAL A 317 -21.50 -2.77 -1.05
N ASN A 318 -21.65 -3.61 -0.02
CA ASN A 318 -21.82 -3.22 1.38
C ASN A 318 -20.43 -3.23 2.03
N TYR A 319 -19.98 -2.09 2.52
CA TYR A 319 -18.66 -1.92 3.11
C TYR A 319 -18.74 -1.41 4.55
N SER A 320 -17.88 -1.91 5.44
CA SER A 320 -17.67 -1.31 6.77
C SER A 320 -16.22 -1.37 7.22
N LEU A 321 -15.83 -0.38 8.03
CA LEU A 321 -14.54 -0.33 8.73
C LEU A 321 -14.78 0.07 10.19
N THR A 322 -14.32 -0.80 11.11
CA THR A 322 -14.31 -0.57 12.55
C THR A 322 -12.86 -0.44 13.03
N THR A 323 -12.53 0.58 13.83
CA THR A 323 -11.16 0.89 14.24
C THR A 323 -10.83 0.54 15.69
N TYR A 324 -11.74 -0.08 16.40
CA TYR A 324 -11.61 -0.53 17.79
C TYR A 324 -12.16 -1.94 17.98
N SER A 325 -11.88 -2.79 16.99
CA SER A 325 -12.26 -4.20 17.04
C SER A 325 -11.41 -4.96 18.07
N PRO A 326 -11.93 -6.02 18.71
CA PRO A 326 -11.14 -6.89 19.58
C PRO A 326 -10.09 -7.72 18.83
N PHE A 327 -10.13 -7.73 17.50
CA PHE A 327 -9.17 -8.45 16.64
C PHE A 327 -8.90 -7.67 15.35
N GLU A 328 -7.77 -7.96 14.72
CA GLU A 328 -7.42 -7.53 13.36
C GLU A 328 -7.99 -8.52 12.36
N GLY A 329 -8.30 -8.05 11.13
CA GLY A 329 -8.69 -8.92 10.03
C GLY A 329 -9.78 -8.35 9.14
N TRP A 330 -10.23 -9.17 8.20
CA TRP A 330 -11.33 -8.82 7.31
C TRP A 330 -12.10 -10.04 6.79
N ARG A 331 -13.32 -9.79 6.34
CA ARG A 331 -14.20 -10.77 5.70
C ARG A 331 -14.79 -10.20 4.43
N ILE A 332 -14.87 -11.02 3.39
CA ILE A 332 -15.54 -10.66 2.15
C ILE A 332 -16.39 -11.83 1.65
N ALA A 333 -17.51 -11.48 1.06
CA ALA A 333 -18.35 -12.42 0.35
C ALA A 333 -18.80 -11.83 -0.98
N PHE A 334 -18.61 -12.58 -2.06
CA PHE A 334 -19.10 -12.25 -3.40
C PHE A 334 -20.30 -13.13 -3.69
N ASN A 335 -21.44 -12.51 -3.97
CA ASN A 335 -22.67 -13.20 -4.37
C ASN A 335 -22.79 -13.15 -5.89
N GLY A 336 -22.90 -14.29 -6.51
CA GLY A 336 -23.04 -14.43 -7.97
C GLY A 336 -24.26 -15.23 -8.36
N SER A 337 -24.61 -15.17 -9.64
CA SER A 337 -25.78 -15.84 -10.21
C SER A 337 -25.74 -17.39 -10.11
N GLU A 338 -24.55 -17.98 -9.93
CA GLU A 338 -24.35 -19.43 -9.83
C GLU A 338 -23.76 -19.88 -8.49
N GLY A 339 -23.49 -18.96 -7.56
CA GLY A 339 -22.89 -19.32 -6.29
C GLY A 339 -22.36 -18.14 -5.49
N ARG A 340 -21.54 -18.46 -4.49
CA ARG A 340 -20.97 -17.48 -3.56
C ARG A 340 -19.52 -17.83 -3.27
N ILE A 341 -18.63 -16.82 -3.20
CA ILE A 341 -17.28 -16.97 -2.66
C ILE A 341 -17.23 -16.29 -1.29
N GLU A 342 -16.72 -16.98 -0.30
CA GLU A 342 -16.42 -16.44 1.03
C GLU A 342 -14.92 -16.51 1.29
N ALA A 343 -14.36 -15.43 1.78
CA ALA A 343 -12.96 -15.32 2.15
C ALA A 343 -12.81 -14.48 3.42
N SER A 344 -11.85 -14.84 4.26
CA SER A 344 -11.49 -14.13 5.48
C SER A 344 -10.00 -14.20 5.71
N LEU A 345 -9.44 -13.17 6.32
CA LEU A 345 -8.02 -13.11 6.67
C LEU A 345 -7.88 -12.59 8.10
N ASP A 346 -6.93 -13.20 8.83
CA ASP A 346 -6.52 -12.82 10.19
C ASP A 346 -7.63 -12.85 11.26
N ILE A 347 -8.68 -13.63 11.04
CA ILE A 347 -9.73 -13.86 12.04
C ILE A 347 -9.27 -14.90 13.08
N PRO A 348 -9.04 -14.52 14.36
CA PRO A 348 -8.35 -15.36 15.33
C PRO A 348 -9.03 -16.69 15.63
N TYR A 349 -10.35 -16.70 15.76
CA TYR A 349 -11.10 -17.92 16.07
C TYR A 349 -11.15 -18.93 14.90
N GLU A 350 -10.82 -18.49 13.69
CA GLU A 350 -10.68 -19.36 12.53
C GLU A 350 -9.29 -20.01 12.47
N LYS A 351 -8.29 -19.39 13.14
CA LYS A 351 -6.89 -19.82 13.11
C LYS A 351 -6.43 -20.59 14.35
N ASN A 352 -7.19 -20.61 15.44
CA ASN A 352 -6.72 -21.09 16.76
C ASN A 352 -5.39 -20.41 17.19
N SER A 353 -5.21 -19.15 16.87
CA SER A 353 -3.98 -18.42 17.15
C SER A 353 -3.77 -18.23 18.64
N LYS A 354 -2.57 -18.58 19.14
CA LYS A 354 -2.14 -18.31 20.51
C LYS A 354 -1.47 -16.95 20.67
N ILE A 355 -1.20 -16.25 19.56
CA ILE A 355 -0.52 -14.96 19.53
C ILE A 355 -1.56 -13.86 19.73
N SER A 356 -1.28 -12.90 20.61
CA SER A 356 -2.16 -11.74 20.81
C SER A 356 -2.20 -10.87 19.54
N GLN A 357 -3.29 -10.13 19.36
CA GLN A 357 -3.41 -9.20 18.22
C GLN A 357 -2.39 -8.05 18.31
N GLU A 358 -2.01 -7.64 19.50
CA GLU A 358 -0.95 -6.66 19.72
C GLU A 358 0.40 -7.18 19.23
N GLU A 359 0.76 -8.40 19.60
CA GLU A 359 2.00 -9.06 19.17
C GLU A 359 2.03 -9.27 17.64
N MET A 360 0.92 -9.67 17.02
CA MET A 360 0.83 -9.77 15.57
C MET A 360 1.06 -8.41 14.90
N HIS A 361 0.43 -7.36 15.41
CA HIS A 361 0.60 -6.02 14.85
C HIS A 361 2.01 -5.48 15.06
N GLU A 362 2.64 -5.70 16.21
CA GLU A 362 4.04 -5.34 16.44
C GLU A 362 4.97 -6.03 15.44
N LYS A 363 4.78 -7.32 15.18
CA LYS A 363 5.55 -8.06 14.17
C LYS A 363 5.36 -7.49 12.76
N GLU A 364 4.13 -7.16 12.36
CA GLU A 364 3.87 -6.51 11.09
C GLU A 364 4.56 -5.15 10.97
N MET A 365 4.44 -4.31 12.00
CA MET A 365 5.01 -2.96 12.01
C MET A 365 6.54 -2.97 12.04
N ASN A 366 7.14 -3.94 12.72
CA ASN A 366 8.58 -4.12 12.76
C ASN A 366 9.12 -4.83 11.53
N GLN A 367 8.23 -5.28 10.63
CA GLN A 367 8.59 -6.07 9.46
C GLN A 367 9.36 -7.35 9.82
N GLU A 368 9.15 -7.84 11.03
CA GLU A 368 9.63 -9.14 11.43
C GLU A 368 8.90 -10.18 10.58
N LEU A 369 9.66 -10.98 9.88
CA LEU A 369 9.11 -12.05 9.06
C LEU A 369 8.34 -12.99 9.99
N ILE A 370 7.05 -13.12 9.78
CA ILE A 370 6.28 -14.19 10.42
C ILE A 370 6.91 -15.49 9.94
N GLU A 371 7.53 -16.25 10.84
CA GLU A 371 8.38 -17.40 10.47
C GLU A 371 7.61 -18.53 9.82
N GLU A 372 6.28 -18.60 9.99
CA GLU A 372 5.46 -19.65 9.42
C GLU A 372 4.50 -19.10 8.36
N ALA A 373 4.51 -19.72 7.17
CA ALA A 373 3.46 -19.51 6.20
C ALA A 373 2.14 -20.03 6.78
N THR A 374 1.16 -19.16 6.96
CA THR A 374 -0.17 -19.58 7.39
C THR A 374 -0.97 -20.10 6.19
N LYS A 375 -1.93 -20.97 6.44
CA LYS A 375 -2.87 -21.44 5.44
C LYS A 375 -4.20 -20.77 5.67
N GLU A 376 -4.67 -20.09 4.64
CA GLU A 376 -5.96 -19.40 4.64
C GLU A 376 -6.92 -20.09 3.68
N ASN A 377 -8.21 -19.98 3.95
CA ASN A 377 -9.22 -20.67 3.16
C ASN A 377 -10.08 -19.70 2.37
N ILE A 378 -10.34 -20.04 1.11
CA ILE A 378 -11.39 -19.44 0.30
C ILE A 378 -12.43 -20.53 0.08
N ILE A 379 -13.69 -20.24 0.39
CA ILE A 379 -14.80 -21.19 0.26
C ILE A 379 -15.68 -20.76 -0.92
N VAL A 380 -15.93 -21.69 -1.83
CA VAL A 380 -16.81 -21.49 -2.98
C VAL A 380 -18.02 -22.37 -2.82
N HIS A 381 -19.18 -21.76 -2.67
CA HIS A 381 -20.49 -22.41 -2.64
C HIS A 381 -21.13 -22.30 -4.02
N LYS A 382 -21.44 -23.41 -4.65
CA LYS A 382 -22.25 -23.45 -5.87
C LYS A 382 -23.70 -23.62 -5.49
N LEU A 383 -24.61 -22.98 -6.25
CA LEU A 383 -26.03 -23.27 -6.12
C LEU A 383 -26.28 -24.75 -6.36
N TRP A 384 -27.08 -25.37 -5.49
CA TRP A 384 -27.52 -26.76 -5.59
C TRP A 384 -26.40 -27.82 -5.53
N ARG A 385 -25.19 -27.45 -5.08
CA ARG A 385 -24.03 -28.34 -5.00
C ARG A 385 -23.27 -28.17 -3.68
N ASN A 386 -22.36 -29.12 -3.41
CA ASN A 386 -21.44 -28.99 -2.26
C ASN A 386 -20.49 -27.82 -2.43
N PHE A 387 -20.03 -27.26 -1.31
CA PHE A 387 -18.98 -26.25 -1.30
C PHE A 387 -17.61 -26.86 -1.66
N LYS A 388 -16.73 -26.01 -2.18
CA LYS A 388 -15.32 -26.33 -2.40
C LYS A 388 -14.45 -25.38 -1.60
N LYS A 389 -13.50 -25.94 -0.87
CA LYS A 389 -12.51 -25.22 -0.09
C LYS A 389 -11.20 -25.15 -0.88
N TYR A 390 -10.63 -23.95 -1.00
CA TYR A 390 -9.31 -23.68 -1.54
C TYR A 390 -8.42 -23.25 -0.40
N GLU A 391 -7.37 -24.03 -0.12
CA GLU A 391 -6.37 -23.73 0.89
C GLU A 391 -5.21 -22.98 0.24
N ILE A 392 -4.94 -21.76 0.68
CA ILE A 392 -3.93 -20.89 0.12
C ILE A 392 -2.83 -20.67 1.15
N SER A 393 -1.60 -21.01 0.82
CA SER A 393 -0.45 -20.69 1.63
C SER A 393 -0.12 -19.20 1.47
N THR A 394 -0.14 -18.45 2.58
CA THR A 394 0.36 -17.08 2.60
C THR A 394 1.89 -17.09 2.58
N LYS A 395 2.49 -16.12 1.92
CA LYS A 395 3.94 -15.92 2.04
C LYS A 395 4.26 -15.14 3.31
N LYS A 396 5.47 -15.38 3.84
CA LYS A 396 6.06 -14.54 4.89
C LYS A 396 6.18 -13.09 4.40
N GLY A 397 6.05 -12.13 5.32
CA GLY A 397 6.26 -10.72 5.01
C GLY A 397 4.99 -9.86 5.15
N GLY A 398 5.18 -8.54 5.14
CA GLY A 398 4.09 -7.57 5.28
C GLY A 398 2.99 -7.73 4.24
N HIS A 399 1.74 -7.45 4.64
CA HIS A 399 0.56 -7.53 3.79
C HIS A 399 0.37 -8.91 3.12
N GLY A 400 0.62 -10.00 3.88
CA GLY A 400 0.49 -11.36 3.38
C GLY A 400 1.50 -11.73 2.28
N GLY A 401 2.71 -11.13 2.31
CA GLY A 401 3.78 -11.31 1.32
C GLY A 401 3.66 -10.41 0.08
N GLY A 402 2.67 -9.51 0.07
CA GLY A 402 2.47 -8.57 -1.06
C GLY A 402 3.55 -7.50 -1.16
N ASP A 403 4.18 -7.12 -0.04
CA ASP A 403 5.23 -6.10 0.00
C ASP A 403 6.46 -6.47 -0.85
N GLU A 404 6.94 -7.70 -0.75
CA GLU A 404 8.11 -8.17 -1.50
C GLU A 404 7.79 -8.32 -2.98
N LEU A 405 6.62 -8.88 -3.30
CA LEU A 405 6.20 -9.06 -4.69
C LEU A 405 5.94 -7.73 -5.41
N LEU A 406 5.48 -6.69 -4.68
CA LEU A 406 5.39 -5.33 -5.23
C LEU A 406 6.77 -4.79 -5.59
N HIS A 407 7.78 -4.89 -4.70
CA HIS A 407 9.15 -4.47 -5.02
C HIS A 407 9.72 -5.24 -6.21
N GLU A 408 9.53 -6.56 -6.23
CA GLU A 408 9.97 -7.40 -7.34
C GLU A 408 9.35 -6.97 -8.66
N SER A 409 8.06 -6.62 -8.68
CA SER A 409 7.37 -6.17 -9.89
C SER A 409 7.87 -4.84 -10.44
N ILE A 410 8.37 -3.96 -9.57
CA ILE A 410 8.85 -2.62 -9.95
C ILE A 410 10.34 -2.64 -10.34
N PHE A 411 11.17 -3.38 -9.59
CA PHE A 411 12.63 -3.30 -9.70
C PHE A 411 13.28 -4.53 -10.35
N ASN A 412 12.49 -5.57 -10.66
CA ASN A 412 13.00 -6.76 -11.33
C ASN A 412 12.36 -6.91 -12.72
N ASP A 413 13.19 -6.79 -13.78
CA ASP A 413 12.77 -6.92 -15.18
C ASP A 413 12.20 -8.33 -15.55
N SER A 414 12.26 -9.31 -14.65
CA SER A 414 11.81 -10.68 -14.91
C SER A 414 10.29 -10.82 -15.03
N ILE A 415 9.50 -9.91 -14.47
CA ILE A 415 8.03 -9.92 -14.55
C ILE A 415 7.58 -9.15 -15.79
N LYS A 416 7.65 -9.80 -16.96
CA LYS A 416 7.31 -9.17 -18.25
C LYS A 416 5.80 -9.07 -18.53
N SER A 417 4.97 -9.90 -17.91
CA SER A 417 3.51 -9.86 -18.08
C SER A 417 2.82 -10.22 -16.76
N ASP A 418 1.85 -9.44 -16.36
CA ASP A 418 1.02 -9.70 -15.19
C ASP A 418 -0.41 -10.02 -15.64
N LEU A 419 -0.73 -11.31 -15.70
CA LEU A 419 -2.06 -11.82 -16.11
C LEU A 419 -3.20 -11.34 -15.20
N PHE A 420 -2.87 -10.87 -14.01
CA PHE A 420 -3.86 -10.45 -13.01
C PHE A 420 -3.96 -8.91 -12.90
N GLU A 421 -3.20 -8.16 -13.71
CA GLU A 421 -3.23 -6.69 -13.72
C GLU A 421 -3.03 -6.09 -12.33
N ARG A 422 -2.01 -6.58 -11.57
CA ARG A 422 -1.74 -6.16 -10.20
C ARG A 422 -1.01 -4.82 -10.11
N SER A 423 -0.30 -4.44 -11.16
CA SER A 423 0.37 -3.13 -11.23
C SER A 423 -0.66 -2.02 -11.25
N ALA A 424 -0.56 -1.11 -10.29
CA ALA A 424 -1.50 -0.01 -10.14
C ALA A 424 -0.90 1.32 -10.61
N GLY A 425 -1.64 2.01 -11.46
CA GLY A 425 -1.28 3.33 -11.98
C GLY A 425 -2.15 4.45 -11.42
N LEU A 426 -2.11 5.61 -12.10
CA LEU A 426 -2.90 6.77 -11.72
C LEU A 426 -4.40 6.47 -11.62
N ARG A 427 -4.97 5.77 -12.64
CA ARG A 427 -6.40 5.46 -12.65
C ARG A 427 -6.84 4.65 -11.43
N ASP A 428 -6.06 3.63 -11.05
CA ASP A 428 -6.33 2.83 -9.87
C ASP A 428 -6.29 3.66 -8.59
N GLY A 429 -5.26 4.50 -8.47
CA GLY A 429 -5.13 5.46 -7.37
C GLY A 429 -6.32 6.40 -7.28
N LEU A 430 -6.76 6.95 -8.41
CA LEU A 430 -7.91 7.85 -8.47
C LEU A 430 -9.20 7.14 -8.05
N MET A 431 -9.55 6.01 -8.69
CA MET A 431 -10.79 5.30 -8.39
C MET A 431 -10.89 4.87 -6.93
N SER A 432 -9.77 4.48 -6.32
CA SER A 432 -9.77 4.09 -4.91
C SER A 432 -10.02 5.27 -3.95
N ILE A 433 -9.41 6.44 -4.19
CA ILE A 433 -9.62 7.61 -3.33
C ILE A 433 -10.97 8.28 -3.56
N LEU A 434 -11.51 8.25 -4.80
CA LEU A 434 -12.80 8.87 -5.12
C LEU A 434 -13.95 8.23 -4.35
N ILE A 435 -13.92 6.92 -4.09
CA ILE A 435 -14.89 6.29 -3.19
C ILE A 435 -14.82 6.90 -1.78
N GLY A 436 -13.60 7.06 -1.24
CA GLY A 436 -13.41 7.66 0.09
C GLY A 436 -13.82 9.14 0.15
N ILE A 437 -13.56 9.92 -0.91
CA ILE A 437 -13.98 11.32 -1.03
C ILE A 437 -15.52 11.40 -1.12
N ALA A 438 -16.13 10.57 -1.97
CA ALA A 438 -17.59 10.49 -2.10
C ALA A 438 -18.25 10.11 -0.77
N ALA A 439 -17.69 9.13 -0.04
CA ALA A 439 -18.18 8.72 1.26
C ALA A 439 -18.17 9.89 2.27
N ARG A 440 -17.08 10.66 2.34
CA ARG A 440 -17.03 11.85 3.21
C ARG A 440 -18.08 12.89 2.83
N LYS A 441 -18.19 13.21 1.53
CA LYS A 441 -19.20 14.16 1.05
C LYS A 441 -20.62 13.67 1.30
N SER A 442 -20.86 12.37 1.17
CA SER A 442 -22.14 11.75 1.46
C SER A 442 -22.53 11.89 2.95
N ILE A 443 -21.57 11.66 3.86
CA ILE A 443 -21.76 11.87 5.30
C ILE A 443 -22.11 13.34 5.59
N ASP A 444 -21.38 14.28 4.99
CA ASP A 444 -21.57 15.71 5.23
C ASP A 444 -22.91 16.23 4.65
N SER A 445 -23.34 15.70 3.49
CA SER A 445 -24.56 16.13 2.78
C SER A 445 -25.81 15.30 3.13
N ASN A 446 -25.62 14.09 3.67
CA ASN A 446 -26.66 13.07 3.86
C ASN A 446 -27.37 12.67 2.53
N HIS A 447 -26.63 12.70 1.41
CA HIS A 447 -27.09 12.28 0.08
C HIS A 447 -26.07 11.37 -0.60
N PRO A 448 -26.48 10.52 -1.56
CA PRO A 448 -25.54 9.81 -2.42
C PRO A 448 -24.68 10.77 -3.23
N VAL A 449 -23.43 10.40 -3.49
CA VAL A 449 -22.47 11.19 -4.28
C VAL A 449 -21.99 10.37 -5.46
N ARG A 450 -22.15 10.93 -6.68
CA ARG A 450 -21.67 10.30 -7.91
C ARG A 450 -20.18 10.56 -8.10
N ILE A 451 -19.46 9.53 -8.53
CA ILE A 451 -18.02 9.62 -8.78
C ILE A 451 -17.70 10.56 -9.95
N ASP A 452 -18.52 10.56 -11.00
CA ASP A 452 -18.34 11.40 -12.19
C ASP A 452 -18.51 12.91 -11.90
N ASP A 453 -19.12 13.28 -10.76
CA ASP A 453 -19.23 14.68 -10.30
C ASP A 453 -17.94 15.18 -9.62
N LEU A 454 -17.02 14.29 -9.26
CA LEU A 454 -15.80 14.61 -8.51
C LEU A 454 -14.59 14.82 -9.40
N ILE A 455 -14.54 14.22 -10.58
CA ILE A 455 -13.36 14.26 -11.46
C ILE A 455 -13.78 14.22 -12.93
N LYS A 456 -12.96 14.86 -13.78
CA LYS A 456 -13.13 14.85 -15.24
C LYS A 456 -11.92 14.18 -15.90
N PHE A 457 -12.16 12.99 -16.50
CA PHE A 457 -11.14 12.22 -17.19
C PHE A 457 -10.79 12.74 -18.58
#